data_a4122e085360caf0fd5840798c706283
#
_entry.id   a4122e085360caf0fd5840798c706283
#
_cell.length_a   1.000
_cell.length_b   1.000
_cell.length_c   1.000
_cell.angle_alpha   90.00
_cell.angle_beta   90.00
_cell.angle_gamma   90.00
#
_symmetry.space_group_name_H-M   'P 1'
#
loop_
_entity.id
_entity.type
_entity.pdbx_description
1 polymer ?
#
loop_
_entity_poly.entity_id
_entity_poly.type
_entity_poly.pdbx_seq_one_letter_code
_entity_poly.pdbx_strand_id
1 'polypeptide(L)'
;GIVPDVFVPIDTIGINDFFIKLYNHGTIIKFSTKLADEHRSELRSIKSMKSLNDFFNKVNCEKRFLEYAALNKLVPKSTEWTECRKIALTQVKAYIGRYTPMEDEAYFPIISEIDNVIQKSLTGR
;
A
#
# COMPACT_ATOMS: atom_id res chain seq x y z
N GLY A 1 -12.22 1.39 23.72
CA GLY A 1 -12.19 1.03 23.18
C GLY A 1 -12.78 1.05 22.06
N ILE A 2 -13.03 1.12 21.73
CA ILE A 2 -13.55 1.14 20.98
C ILE A 2 -13.08 1.32 19.88
N VAL A 3 -12.64 1.73 19.67
CA VAL A 3 -12.18 1.84 18.75
C VAL A 3 -11.76 0.83 17.95
N PRO A 4 -11.64 -0.14 18.22
CA PRO A 4 -11.20 -1.18 17.52
C PRO A 4 -11.84 -1.47 16.29
N ASP A 5 -13.00 -1.24 16.25
CA ASP A 5 -13.67 -1.50 15.08
C ASP A 5 -13.00 -0.95 13.95
N VAL A 6 -12.25 0.01 14.11
CA VAL A 6 -11.62 0.62 13.03
C VAL A 6 -10.67 -0.26 12.33
N PHE A 7 -10.14 -1.25 12.95
CA PHE A 7 -9.13 -2.06 12.36
C PHE A 7 -9.61 -3.30 11.69
N VAL A 8 -10.87 -3.51 11.73
CA VAL A 8 -11.40 -4.69 11.13
C VAL A 8 -10.94 -4.91 9.71
N PRO A 9 -10.84 -3.89 8.90
CA PRO A 9 -10.45 -4.12 7.52
C PRO A 9 -9.08 -4.71 7.32
N ILE A 10 -8.30 -4.78 8.35
CA ILE A 10 -6.96 -5.32 8.20
C ILE A 10 -6.89 -6.74 8.69
N ASP A 11 -7.91 -7.50 8.47
CA ASP A 11 -7.83 -8.90 8.82
C ASP A 11 -7.26 -9.65 7.62
N THR A 12 -7.24 -10.96 7.68
CA THR A 12 -6.58 -11.75 6.66
C THR A 12 -7.36 -11.87 5.36
N ILE A 13 -8.54 -11.31 5.30
CA ILE A 13 -9.36 -11.47 4.10
C ILE A 13 -8.69 -10.88 2.86
N GLY A 14 -8.00 -9.79 3.00
CA GLY A 14 -7.34 -9.16 1.87
C GLY A 14 -6.00 -9.77 1.50
N ILE A 15 -5.52 -10.74 2.26
CA ILE A 15 -4.20 -11.29 2.02
C ILE A 15 -4.35 -12.60 1.25
N ASN A 16 -4.44 -12.47 -0.05
CA ASN A 16 -4.57 -13.63 -0.93
C ASN A 16 -3.24 -13.93 -1.61
N ASP A 17 -3.25 -14.92 -2.50
CA ASP A 17 -2.02 -15.33 -3.18
C ASP A 17 -1.38 -14.21 -3.97
N PHE A 18 -2.18 -13.39 -4.64
CA PHE A 18 -1.62 -12.29 -5.41
C PHE A 18 -0.92 -11.29 -4.49
N PHE A 19 -1.55 -10.95 -3.38
CA PHE A 19 -0.95 -10.02 -2.43
C PHE A 19 0.36 -10.58 -1.86
N ILE A 20 0.37 -11.87 -1.54
CA ILE A 20 1.58 -12.50 -1.02
C ILE A 20 2.70 -12.44 -2.04
N LYS A 21 2.39 -12.63 -3.31
CA LYS A 21 3.39 -12.50 -4.36
C LYS A 21 3.93 -11.08 -4.44
N LEU A 22 3.04 -10.09 -4.36
CA LEU A 22 3.47 -8.70 -4.35
C LEU A 22 4.42 -8.44 -3.18
N TYR A 23 4.08 -8.96 -2.03
CA TYR A 23 4.87 -8.75 -0.83
C TYR A 23 6.23 -9.43 -0.95
N ASN A 24 6.26 -10.68 -1.38
CA ASN A 24 7.51 -11.44 -1.47
C ASN A 24 8.46 -10.88 -2.51
N HIS A 25 7.93 -10.33 -3.59
CA HIS A 25 8.77 -9.73 -4.62
C HIS A 25 9.16 -8.29 -4.31
N GLY A 26 8.65 -7.73 -3.21
CA GLY A 26 8.92 -6.35 -2.87
C GLY A 26 8.31 -5.36 -3.84
N THR A 27 7.29 -5.77 -4.57
CA THR A 27 6.69 -4.94 -5.61
C THR A 27 6.12 -3.65 -5.06
N ILE A 28 5.45 -3.73 -3.90
CA ILE A 28 4.82 -2.55 -3.31
C ILE A 28 5.87 -1.52 -2.94
N ILE A 29 6.95 -1.95 -2.32
CA ILE A 29 8.02 -1.04 -1.91
C ILE A 29 8.71 -0.46 -3.13
N LYS A 30 9.01 -1.29 -4.11
CA LYS A 30 9.70 -0.83 -5.32
C LYS A 30 8.86 0.17 -6.09
N PHE A 31 7.58 -0.10 -6.22
CA PHE A 31 6.69 0.83 -6.92
C PHE A 31 6.61 2.15 -6.15
N SER A 32 6.46 2.08 -4.84
CA SER A 32 6.36 3.28 -4.03
C SER A 32 7.60 4.15 -4.15
N THR A 33 8.77 3.52 -4.12
CA THR A 33 10.03 4.26 -4.28
C THR A 33 10.11 4.91 -5.65
N LYS A 34 9.73 4.17 -6.69
CA LYS A 34 9.77 4.69 -8.05
C LYS A 34 8.84 5.89 -8.20
N LEU A 35 7.62 5.78 -7.71
CA LEU A 35 6.67 6.86 -7.80
C LEU A 35 7.13 8.07 -7.01
N ALA A 36 7.68 7.83 -5.82
CA ALA A 36 8.18 8.92 -4.98
C ALA A 36 9.33 9.66 -5.67
N ASP A 37 10.22 8.91 -6.32
CA ASP A 37 11.33 9.54 -7.04
C ASP A 37 10.85 10.40 -8.19
N GLU A 38 9.83 9.96 -8.89
CA GLU A 38 9.28 10.71 -10.01
C GLU A 38 8.60 11.99 -9.59
N HIS A 39 8.11 12.05 -8.36
CA HIS A 39 7.34 13.18 -7.87
C HIS A 39 7.93 13.81 -6.60
N ARG A 40 9.24 13.77 -6.48
CA ARG A 40 9.91 14.23 -5.28
C ARG A 40 9.53 15.64 -4.85
N SER A 41 9.56 16.57 -5.79
CA SER A 41 9.23 17.96 -5.48
C SER A 41 7.80 18.11 -5.01
N GLU A 42 6.90 17.39 -5.65
CA GLU A 42 5.49 17.46 -5.31
C GLU A 42 5.24 16.90 -3.92
N LEU A 43 5.91 15.79 -3.60
CA LEU A 43 5.74 15.17 -2.29
C LEU A 43 6.22 16.07 -1.15
N ARG A 44 7.22 16.90 -1.41
CA ARG A 44 7.72 17.79 -0.38
C ARG A 44 6.71 18.82 0.07
N SER A 45 5.71 19.11 -0.76
CA SER A 45 4.70 20.09 -0.43
C SER A 45 3.46 19.46 0.19
N ILE A 46 3.42 18.15 0.33
CA ILE A 46 2.27 17.45 0.88
C ILE A 46 2.39 17.39 2.40
N LYS A 47 1.50 18.10 3.09
CA LYS A 47 1.57 18.19 4.54
C LYS A 47 0.32 17.68 5.24
N SER A 48 -0.62 17.11 4.51
CA SER A 48 -1.85 16.60 5.11
C SER A 48 -2.29 15.32 4.38
N MET A 49 -3.11 14.53 5.07
CA MET A 49 -3.64 13.32 4.48
C MET A 49 -4.51 13.62 3.27
N LYS A 50 -5.25 14.72 3.33
CA LYS A 50 -6.10 15.10 2.22
C LYS A 50 -5.26 15.39 0.98
N SER A 51 -4.20 16.13 1.13
CA SER A 51 -3.31 16.44 0.02
C SER A 51 -2.66 15.19 -0.53
N LEU A 52 -2.30 14.25 0.34
CA LEU A 52 -1.70 13.00 -0.10
C LEU A 52 -2.70 12.18 -0.91
N ASN A 53 -3.94 12.10 -0.46
CA ASN A 53 -4.97 11.38 -1.20
C ASN A 53 -5.25 12.04 -2.54
N ASP A 54 -5.26 13.37 -2.59
CA ASP A 54 -5.44 14.09 -3.85
C ASP A 54 -4.31 13.77 -4.82
N PHE A 55 -3.09 13.67 -4.31
CA PHE A 55 -1.95 13.30 -5.13
C PHE A 55 -2.13 11.91 -5.74
N PHE A 56 -2.57 10.94 -4.94
CA PHE A 56 -2.78 9.59 -5.45
C PHE A 56 -3.85 9.55 -6.54
N ASN A 57 -4.91 10.34 -6.36
CA ASN A 57 -5.95 10.41 -7.38
C ASN A 57 -5.43 11.07 -8.65
N LYS A 58 -4.64 12.10 -8.49
CA LYS A 58 -4.09 12.84 -9.63
C LYS A 58 -3.18 11.99 -10.50
N VAL A 59 -2.36 11.15 -9.89
CA VAL A 59 -1.42 10.33 -10.65
C VAL A 59 -1.98 8.98 -11.04
N ASN A 60 -3.25 8.70 -10.71
CA ASN A 60 -3.85 7.40 -11.01
C ASN A 60 -3.02 6.27 -10.40
N CYS A 61 -2.80 6.35 -9.11
CA CYS A 61 -1.90 5.44 -8.42
C CYS A 61 -2.25 3.97 -8.65
N GLU A 62 -3.53 3.64 -8.55
CA GLU A 62 -3.96 2.25 -8.71
C GLU A 62 -3.63 1.73 -10.10
N LYS A 63 -3.94 2.50 -11.12
CA LYS A 63 -3.67 2.08 -12.49
C LYS A 63 -2.18 1.89 -12.72
N ARG A 64 -1.38 2.84 -12.25
CA ARG A 64 0.06 2.75 -12.41
C ARG A 64 0.63 1.55 -11.68
N PHE A 65 0.09 1.26 -10.50
CA PHE A 65 0.56 0.13 -9.74
C PHE A 65 0.29 -1.17 -10.47
N LEU A 66 -0.91 -1.32 -11.01
CA LEU A 66 -1.25 -2.53 -11.75
C LEU A 66 -0.39 -2.68 -13.00
N GLU A 67 -0.09 -1.58 -13.68
CA GLU A 67 0.79 -1.63 -14.84
C GLU A 67 2.20 -2.04 -14.45
N TYR A 68 2.67 -1.51 -13.33
CA TYR A 68 4.00 -1.85 -12.85
C TYR A 68 4.09 -3.33 -12.47
N ALA A 69 3.07 -3.82 -11.79
CA ALA A 69 3.04 -5.23 -11.41
C ALA A 69 3.03 -6.11 -12.66
N ALA A 70 2.26 -5.72 -13.67
CA ALA A 70 2.20 -6.50 -14.90
C ALA A 70 3.53 -6.53 -15.62
N LEU A 71 4.28 -5.44 -15.58
CA LEU A 71 5.62 -5.41 -16.16
C LEU A 71 6.53 -6.43 -15.48
N ASN A 72 6.25 -6.72 -14.23
CA ASN A 72 7.00 -7.71 -13.47
C ASN A 72 6.33 -9.07 -13.48
N LYS A 73 5.39 -9.27 -14.41
CA LYS A 73 4.69 -10.53 -14.60
C LYS A 73 3.80 -10.92 -13.43
N LEU A 74 3.36 -9.94 -12.68
CA LEU A 74 2.44 -10.18 -11.57
C LEU A 74 1.08 -9.61 -11.97
N VAL A 75 0.20 -10.50 -12.39
CA VAL A 75 -1.14 -10.13 -12.83
C VAL A 75 -2.15 -10.86 -11.96
N PRO A 76 -3.11 -10.14 -11.38
CA PRO A 76 -4.10 -10.80 -10.52
C PRO A 76 -5.06 -11.63 -11.33
N LYS A 77 -5.55 -12.71 -10.74
CA LYS A 77 -6.53 -13.57 -11.36
C LYS A 77 -7.89 -13.25 -10.81
N SER A 78 -8.90 -13.33 -11.69
CA SER A 78 -10.29 -13.22 -11.25
C SER A 78 -10.47 -12.03 -10.28
N THR A 79 -10.90 -12.29 -9.06
CA THR A 79 -11.20 -11.23 -8.09
C THR A 79 -10.03 -10.93 -7.15
N GLU A 80 -8.86 -11.45 -7.40
CA GLU A 80 -7.75 -11.27 -6.48
C GLU A 80 -7.44 -9.80 -6.19
N TRP A 81 -7.43 -8.97 -7.24
CA TRP A 81 -7.14 -7.56 -7.02
C TRP A 81 -8.25 -6.88 -6.22
N THR A 82 -9.49 -7.18 -6.55
CA THR A 82 -10.62 -6.61 -5.83
C THR A 82 -10.51 -6.92 -4.34
N GLU A 83 -10.06 -8.12 -4.01
CA GLU A 83 -9.93 -8.54 -2.62
C GLU A 83 -8.80 -7.85 -1.88
N CYS A 84 -7.67 -7.66 -2.54
CA CYS A 84 -6.50 -7.12 -1.84
C CYS A 84 -6.19 -5.66 -2.15
N ARG A 85 -6.95 -5.01 -3.06
CA ARG A 85 -6.61 -3.67 -3.50
C ARG A 85 -6.54 -2.67 -2.34
N LYS A 86 -7.42 -2.79 -1.40
CA LYS A 86 -7.46 -1.84 -0.29
C LYS A 86 -6.19 -1.92 0.55
N ILE A 87 -5.80 -3.13 0.93
CA ILE A 87 -4.63 -3.29 1.76
C ILE A 87 -3.35 -2.98 0.98
N ALA A 88 -3.31 -3.36 -0.29
CA ALA A 88 -2.14 -3.07 -1.11
C ALA A 88 -1.96 -1.57 -1.31
N LEU A 89 -3.04 -0.87 -1.64
CA LEU A 89 -2.95 0.57 -1.85
C LEU A 89 -2.67 1.33 -0.56
N THR A 90 -3.17 0.82 0.57
CA THR A 90 -2.85 1.41 1.86
C THR A 90 -1.35 1.32 2.12
N GLN A 91 -0.73 0.20 1.80
CA GLN A 91 0.71 0.07 1.95
C GLN A 91 1.47 1.02 1.03
N VAL A 92 1.03 1.15 -0.24
CA VAL A 92 1.66 2.08 -1.14
C VAL A 92 1.60 3.50 -0.58
N LYS A 93 0.43 3.90 -0.08
CA LYS A 93 0.27 5.23 0.50
C LYS A 93 1.18 5.42 1.71
N ALA A 94 1.29 4.38 2.53
CA ALA A 94 2.12 4.47 3.71
C ALA A 94 3.59 4.67 3.35
N TYR A 95 4.08 3.90 2.40
CA TYR A 95 5.48 4.05 1.99
C TYR A 95 5.74 5.40 1.33
N ILE A 96 4.82 5.84 0.47
CA ILE A 96 5.00 7.14 -0.17
C ILE A 96 4.90 8.27 0.83
N GLY A 97 4.01 8.13 1.82
CA GLY A 97 3.86 9.15 2.86
C GLY A 97 5.14 9.43 3.62
N ARG A 98 6.03 8.45 3.70
CA ARG A 98 7.30 8.64 4.38
C ARG A 98 8.24 9.58 3.63
N TYR A 99 7.96 9.85 2.37
CA TYR A 99 8.74 10.80 1.59
C TYR A 99 8.17 12.21 1.64
N THR A 100 7.10 12.40 2.41
CA THR A 100 6.49 13.71 2.61
C THR A 100 6.93 14.27 3.94
N PRO A 101 6.68 15.57 4.21
CA PRO A 101 6.98 16.12 5.53
C PRO A 101 6.27 15.45 6.69
N MET A 102 5.21 14.67 6.41
CA MET A 102 4.52 13.92 7.46
C MET A 102 5.32 12.73 7.93
N GLU A 103 6.21 12.23 7.08
CA GLU A 103 7.07 11.08 7.38
C GLU A 103 6.26 9.91 7.94
N ASP A 104 6.64 9.38 9.09
CA ASP A 104 6.00 8.19 9.63
C ASP A 104 4.67 8.46 10.33
N GLU A 105 4.37 9.72 10.61
CA GLU A 105 3.21 10.03 11.44
C GLU A 105 1.89 9.53 10.88
N ALA A 106 1.74 9.63 9.58
CA ALA A 106 0.45 9.36 8.98
C ALA A 106 0.12 7.88 8.90
N TYR A 107 1.05 7.08 8.42
CA TYR A 107 0.74 5.70 8.10
C TYR A 107 1.60 4.65 8.80
N PHE A 108 2.61 5.05 9.52
CA PHE A 108 3.50 4.08 10.11
C PHE A 108 2.79 3.04 10.97
N PRO A 109 1.85 3.43 11.84
CA PRO A 109 1.15 2.41 12.62
C PRO A 109 0.37 1.44 11.74
N ILE A 110 -0.16 1.92 10.63
CA ILE A 110 -0.89 1.06 9.70
C ILE A 110 0.03 0.06 9.05
N ILE A 111 1.22 0.49 8.65
CA ILE A 111 2.20 -0.40 8.05
C ILE A 111 2.59 -1.49 9.03
N SER A 112 2.86 -1.13 10.27
CA SER A 112 3.26 -2.10 11.28
C SER A 112 2.19 -3.15 11.48
N GLU A 113 0.94 -2.73 11.52
CA GLU A 113 -0.15 -3.66 11.72
C GLU A 113 -0.31 -4.59 10.53
N ILE A 114 -0.20 -4.06 9.33
CA ILE A 114 -0.30 -4.88 8.12
C ILE A 114 0.83 -5.90 8.10
N ASP A 115 2.05 -5.48 8.44
CA ASP A 115 3.17 -6.39 8.46
C ASP A 115 2.95 -7.51 9.46
N ASN A 116 2.40 -7.20 10.63
CA ASN A 116 2.11 -8.22 11.63
C ASN A 116 1.10 -9.23 11.12
N VAL A 117 0.07 -8.76 10.45
CA VAL A 117 -0.95 -9.64 9.89
C VAL A 117 -0.35 -10.54 8.82
N ILE A 118 0.50 -9.98 7.97
CA ILE A 118 1.16 -10.76 6.92
C ILE A 118 2.04 -11.84 7.53
N GLN A 119 2.83 -11.49 8.54
CA GLN A 119 3.70 -12.46 9.18
C GLN A 119 2.91 -13.61 9.79
N LYS A 120 1.80 -13.29 10.43
CA LYS A 120 0.95 -14.33 10.99
C LYS A 120 0.38 -15.22 9.89
N SER A 121 -0.03 -14.64 8.78
CA SER A 121 -0.57 -15.42 7.68
C SER A 121 0.47 -16.37 7.10
N LEU A 122 1.71 -15.93 7.04
CA LEU A 122 2.76 -16.75 6.46
C LEU A 122 3.23 -17.84 7.40
N THR A 123 3.27 -17.55 8.71
CA THR A 123 3.79 -18.51 9.68
C THR A 123 2.72 -19.41 10.28
N GLY A 124 1.49 -18.98 10.23
CA GLY A 124 0.40 -19.75 10.81
C GLY A 124 -0.09 -20.87 9.93
N ARG A 125 0.58 -21.10 8.85
CA ARG A 125 0.20 -22.17 7.92
C ARG A 125 1.02 -23.44 8.09
#